data_ef1cdca904e714f30066241d97010dcf
#
_entry.id   ef1cdca904e714f30066241d97010dcf
#
_cell.length_a   1.000
_cell.length_b   1.000
_cell.length_c   1.000
_cell.angle_alpha   90.00
_cell.angle_beta   90.00
_cell.angle_gamma   90.00
#
_symmetry.space_group_name_H-M   'P 1'
#
loop_
_entity.id
_entity.type
_entity.pdbx_description
1 polymer ?
#
loop_
_entity_poly.entity_id
_entity_poly.type
_entity_poly.pdbx_seq_one_letter_code
_entity_poly.pdbx_strand_id
1 'polypeptide(L)'
;MSETQTFIDSARARWSKIDFLPGVELLPLAEPVPHGSVHLARLSAGTVIPPHTHPGDEFVYVLAGTIETGSTRCPAGTFWRTPAGTRQGPHVAVTDVQILTIRLGAMGPFDGV
;
A
#
# COMPACT_ATOMS: atom_id res chain seq x y z
N MET A 1 -17.65 -27.00 -1.13
CA MET A 1 -18.27 -25.74 -0.72
C MET A 1 -17.90 -24.66 -1.72
N SER A 2 -18.85 -23.91 -2.18
CA SER A 2 -18.57 -22.83 -3.13
C SER A 2 -18.36 -21.52 -2.39
N GLU A 3 -17.45 -20.72 -2.91
CA GLU A 3 -17.28 -19.36 -2.45
C GLU A 3 -18.27 -18.45 -3.16
N THR A 4 -18.67 -17.38 -2.48
CA THR A 4 -19.55 -16.37 -3.04
C THR A 4 -18.74 -15.12 -3.36
N GLN A 5 -19.30 -14.26 -4.20
CA GLN A 5 -18.71 -12.95 -4.42
C GLN A 5 -18.77 -12.14 -3.12
N THR A 6 -17.73 -11.33 -2.89
CA THR A 6 -17.70 -10.41 -1.75
C THR A 6 -17.58 -8.98 -2.27
N PHE A 7 -18.16 -8.04 -1.54
CA PHE A 7 -18.24 -6.65 -1.95
C PHE A 7 -17.82 -5.74 -0.81
N ILE A 8 -16.99 -4.75 -1.09
CA ILE A 8 -16.58 -3.73 -0.13
C ILE A 8 -16.76 -2.37 -0.80
N ASP A 9 -17.54 -1.51 -0.15
CA ASP A 9 -17.65 -0.11 -0.55
C ASP A 9 -16.65 0.70 0.27
N SER A 10 -15.60 1.17 -0.35
CA SER A 10 -14.51 1.86 0.35
C SER A 10 -14.96 3.19 0.98
N ALA A 11 -16.03 3.78 0.46
CA ALA A 11 -16.56 5.03 1.04
C ALA A 11 -17.30 4.79 2.36
N ARG A 12 -17.78 3.56 2.60
CA ARG A 12 -18.55 3.21 3.79
C ARG A 12 -17.78 2.30 4.75
N ALA A 13 -16.69 1.71 4.28
CA ALA A 13 -15.91 0.77 5.06
C ALA A 13 -15.12 1.49 6.16
N ARG A 14 -14.77 0.73 7.19
CA ARG A 14 -13.92 1.23 8.27
C ARG A 14 -12.47 1.00 7.90
N TRP A 15 -11.72 2.08 7.78
CA TRP A 15 -10.28 2.03 7.57
C TRP A 15 -9.57 1.91 8.91
N SER A 16 -8.43 1.23 8.93
CA SER A 16 -7.64 1.00 10.14
C SER A 16 -6.35 1.79 10.10
N LYS A 17 -6.00 2.44 11.22
CA LYS A 17 -4.72 3.09 11.37
C LYS A 17 -3.65 2.05 11.67
N ILE A 18 -2.41 2.37 11.29
CA ILE A 18 -1.24 1.54 11.59
C ILE A 18 -0.37 2.31 12.57
N ASP A 19 -0.18 1.74 13.77
CA ASP A 19 0.51 2.45 14.86
C ASP A 19 1.93 2.87 14.52
N PHE A 20 2.68 2.01 13.81
CA PHE A 20 4.07 2.30 13.48
C PHE A 20 4.25 3.06 12.17
N LEU A 21 3.16 3.42 11.49
CA LEU A 21 3.19 4.23 10.26
C LEU A 21 2.21 5.39 10.40
N PRO A 22 2.58 6.46 11.12
CA PRO A 22 1.70 7.62 11.30
C PRO A 22 1.25 8.21 9.96
N GLY A 23 -0.03 8.53 9.85
CA GLY A 23 -0.61 9.11 8.64
C GLY A 23 -1.09 8.09 7.63
N VAL A 24 -0.87 6.78 7.87
CA VAL A 24 -1.32 5.71 6.99
C VAL A 24 -2.57 5.07 7.55
N GLU A 25 -3.58 4.90 6.69
CA GLU A 25 -4.75 4.09 6.99
C GLU A 25 -4.89 3.02 5.92
N LEU A 26 -5.28 1.82 6.31
CA LEU A 26 -5.46 0.67 5.41
C LEU A 26 -6.90 0.19 5.39
N LEU A 27 -7.30 -0.29 4.23
CA LEU A 27 -8.56 -1.00 4.04
C LEU A 27 -8.26 -2.30 3.31
N PRO A 28 -8.22 -3.46 4.01
CA PRO A 28 -8.09 -4.74 3.33
C PRO A 28 -9.27 -4.99 2.42
N LEU A 29 -9.01 -5.41 1.19
CA LEU A 29 -10.03 -5.79 0.22
C LEU A 29 -10.13 -7.30 0.09
N ALA A 30 -9.00 -8.00 0.16
CA ALA A 30 -8.93 -9.45 0.17
C ALA A 30 -7.63 -9.89 0.83
N GLU A 31 -7.73 -10.80 1.80
CA GLU A 31 -6.59 -11.38 2.51
C GLU A 31 -6.95 -12.80 2.96
N PRO A 32 -6.04 -13.76 2.79
CA PRO A 32 -4.84 -13.74 1.95
C PRO A 32 -5.20 -13.95 0.47
N VAL A 33 -4.36 -13.43 -0.45
CA VAL A 33 -4.53 -13.59 -1.90
C VAL A 33 -3.21 -14.05 -2.49
N PRO A 34 -3.13 -15.23 -2.97
CA PRO A 34 -2.75 -16.38 -2.16
C PRO A 34 -1.48 -16.03 -1.38
N HIS A 35 -1.54 -16.11 -0.07
CA HIS A 35 -0.44 -15.75 0.85
C HIS A 35 0.00 -14.29 0.78
N GLY A 36 -0.90 -13.40 0.45
CA GLY A 36 -0.62 -11.98 0.37
C GLY A 36 -1.83 -11.13 0.71
N SER A 37 -1.90 -9.93 0.14
CA SER A 37 -3.04 -9.05 0.37
C SER A 37 -3.36 -8.21 -0.85
N VAL A 38 -4.63 -7.83 -0.95
CA VAL A 38 -5.10 -6.74 -1.82
C VAL A 38 -5.73 -5.71 -0.89
N HIS A 39 -5.20 -4.50 -0.88
CA HIS A 39 -5.71 -3.47 0.02
C HIS A 39 -5.59 -2.07 -0.56
N LEU A 40 -6.40 -1.17 -0.02
CA LEU A 40 -6.24 0.26 -0.23
C LEU A 40 -5.46 0.84 0.94
N ALA A 41 -4.61 1.82 0.63
CA ALA A 41 -3.97 2.64 1.63
C ALA A 41 -4.23 4.10 1.30
N ARG A 42 -4.49 4.90 2.32
CA ARG A 42 -4.52 6.35 2.16
C ARG A 42 -3.54 6.97 3.13
N LEU A 43 -2.81 7.95 2.63
CA LEU A 43 -1.75 8.64 3.33
C LEU A 43 -2.08 10.12 3.35
N SER A 44 -2.03 10.75 4.53
CA SER A 44 -2.14 12.19 4.60
C SER A 44 -0.87 12.85 4.06
N ALA A 45 -1.01 14.06 3.50
CA ALA A 45 0.12 14.83 2.99
C ALA A 45 1.23 14.92 4.04
N GLY A 46 2.47 14.70 3.63
CA GLY A 46 3.64 14.71 4.50
C GLY A 46 3.96 13.37 5.16
N THR A 47 3.11 12.37 5.02
CA THR A 47 3.38 11.03 5.55
C THR A 47 4.61 10.44 4.88
N VAL A 48 5.48 9.82 5.68
CA VAL A 48 6.67 9.11 5.21
C VAL A 48 6.58 7.65 5.63
N ILE A 49 6.64 6.77 4.65
CA ILE A 49 6.81 5.33 4.89
C ILE A 49 8.29 5.02 4.74
N PRO A 50 8.96 4.53 5.80
CA PRO A 50 10.39 4.25 5.73
C PRO A 50 10.75 3.26 4.63
N PRO A 51 12.02 3.23 4.19
CA PRO A 51 12.49 2.18 3.29
C PRO A 51 12.23 0.80 3.87
N HIS A 52 11.88 -0.13 3.00
CA HIS A 52 11.50 -1.48 3.42
C HIS A 52 11.68 -2.46 2.28
N THR A 53 11.59 -3.75 2.63
CA THR A 53 11.72 -4.87 1.71
C THR A 53 10.59 -5.84 1.99
N HIS A 54 9.94 -6.33 0.92
CA HIS A 54 8.93 -7.37 1.04
C HIS A 54 9.46 -8.69 0.50
N PRO A 55 9.13 -9.83 1.12
CA PRO A 55 9.55 -11.14 0.62
C PRO A 55 8.85 -11.56 -0.66
N GLY A 56 7.73 -10.93 -1.01
CA GLY A 56 7.00 -11.20 -2.25
C GLY A 56 6.95 -9.97 -3.16
N ASP A 57 6.56 -10.18 -4.41
CA ASP A 57 6.34 -9.09 -5.35
C ASP A 57 5.21 -8.17 -4.87
N GLU A 58 5.37 -6.88 -5.11
CA GLU A 58 4.35 -5.87 -4.80
C GLU A 58 4.03 -5.05 -6.03
N PHE A 59 2.73 -4.80 -6.21
CA PHE A 59 2.21 -3.95 -7.28
C PHE A 59 1.41 -2.83 -6.67
N VAL A 60 1.66 -1.59 -7.10
CA VAL A 60 0.97 -0.41 -6.58
C VAL A 60 0.44 0.42 -7.72
N TYR A 61 -0.81 0.87 -7.59
CA TYR A 61 -1.43 1.80 -8.50
C TYR A 61 -1.91 3.03 -7.73
N VAL A 62 -1.47 4.21 -8.17
CA VAL A 62 -1.84 5.48 -7.52
C VAL A 62 -3.21 5.90 -8.01
N LEU A 63 -4.21 5.89 -7.12
CA LEU A 63 -5.60 6.23 -7.45
C LEU A 63 -5.85 7.72 -7.35
N ALA A 64 -5.22 8.40 -6.39
CA ALA A 64 -5.42 9.84 -6.14
C ALA A 64 -4.17 10.43 -5.50
N GLY A 65 -3.92 11.70 -5.79
CA GLY A 65 -2.80 12.43 -5.21
C GLY A 65 -1.47 12.12 -5.88
N THR A 66 -0.40 12.57 -5.23
CA THR A 66 0.98 12.39 -5.70
C THR A 66 1.84 11.85 -4.57
N ILE A 67 2.55 10.77 -4.85
CA ILE A 67 3.49 10.14 -3.92
C ILE A 67 4.87 10.07 -4.58
N GLU A 68 5.92 10.25 -3.77
CA GLU A 68 7.29 9.99 -4.22
C GLU A 68 7.75 8.67 -3.64
N THR A 69 8.39 7.84 -4.47
CA THR A 69 9.06 6.64 -4.00
C THR A 69 10.52 6.70 -4.43
N GLY A 70 11.41 6.73 -3.43
CA GLY A 70 12.80 7.06 -3.69
C GLY A 70 12.91 8.44 -4.34
N SER A 71 13.46 8.52 -5.55
CA SER A 71 13.58 9.77 -6.31
C SER A 71 12.51 9.94 -7.38
N THR A 72 11.54 9.03 -7.46
CA THR A 72 10.53 9.03 -8.53
C THR A 72 9.22 9.62 -8.02
N ARG A 73 8.74 10.67 -8.71
CA ARG A 73 7.44 11.28 -8.40
C ARG A 73 6.34 10.57 -9.18
N CYS A 74 5.31 10.12 -8.44
CA CYS A 74 4.24 9.29 -8.97
C CYS A 74 2.88 9.96 -8.76
N PRO A 75 2.33 10.65 -9.76
CA PRO A 75 0.97 11.18 -9.68
C PRO A 75 -0.07 10.09 -9.88
N ALA A 76 -1.35 10.45 -9.67
CA ALA A 76 -2.47 9.54 -9.93
C ALA A 76 -2.37 8.95 -11.34
N GLY A 77 -2.64 7.66 -11.46
CA GLY A 77 -2.49 6.90 -12.70
C GLY A 77 -1.14 6.21 -12.86
N THR A 78 -0.21 6.44 -11.93
CA THR A 78 1.08 5.75 -11.97
C THR A 78 0.96 4.34 -11.38
N PHE A 79 1.58 3.39 -12.05
CA PHE A 79 1.75 2.03 -11.56
C PHE A 79 3.23 1.75 -11.34
N TRP A 80 3.56 1.05 -10.25
CA TRP A 80 4.90 0.50 -10.11
C TRP A 80 4.86 -0.93 -9.59
N ARG A 81 5.89 -1.68 -9.92
CA ARG A 81 6.13 -3.01 -9.41
C ARG A 81 7.45 -3.03 -8.67
N THR A 82 7.46 -3.66 -7.51
CA THR A 82 8.69 -3.92 -6.75
C THR A 82 8.87 -5.43 -6.65
N PRO A 83 9.91 -6.00 -7.29
CA PRO A 83 10.18 -7.42 -7.18
C PRO A 83 10.49 -7.83 -5.75
N ALA A 84 10.20 -9.09 -5.42
CA ALA A 84 10.52 -9.69 -4.13
C ALA A 84 11.98 -9.43 -3.77
N GLY A 85 12.23 -9.08 -2.51
CA GLY A 85 13.57 -8.85 -1.99
C GLY A 85 14.22 -7.53 -2.39
N THR A 86 13.53 -6.69 -3.17
CA THR A 86 14.04 -5.38 -3.56
C THR A 86 13.70 -4.35 -2.50
N ARG A 87 14.71 -3.61 -2.03
CA ARG A 87 14.51 -2.49 -1.11
C ARG A 87 13.85 -1.35 -1.85
N GLN A 88 12.80 -0.78 -1.27
CA GLN A 88 12.06 0.33 -1.84
C GLN A 88 11.82 1.43 -0.82
N GLY A 89 11.53 2.63 -1.30
CA GLY A 89 11.23 3.78 -0.47
C GLY A 89 12.43 4.70 -0.26
N PRO A 90 12.31 5.68 0.65
CA PRO A 90 11.07 5.97 1.38
C PRO A 90 9.94 6.39 0.45
N HIS A 91 8.70 6.15 0.88
CA HIS A 91 7.55 6.70 0.18
C HIS A 91 7.11 7.96 0.92
N VAL A 92 6.91 9.04 0.18
CA VAL A 92 6.51 10.33 0.75
C VAL A 92 5.24 10.82 0.07
N ALA A 93 4.19 11.02 0.84
CA ALA A 93 2.96 11.61 0.32
C ALA A 93 3.17 13.12 0.12
N VAL A 94 3.25 13.55 -1.13
CA VAL A 94 3.39 14.98 -1.47
C VAL A 94 2.07 15.71 -1.19
N THR A 95 0.97 15.06 -1.52
CA THR A 95 -0.40 15.48 -1.21
C THR A 95 -1.06 14.35 -0.43
N ASP A 96 -2.34 14.50 -0.08
CA ASP A 96 -3.12 13.32 0.33
C ASP A 96 -3.13 12.33 -0.82
N VAL A 97 -2.93 11.06 -0.52
CA VAL A 97 -2.73 9.99 -1.50
C VAL A 97 -3.63 8.81 -1.18
N GLN A 98 -4.15 8.19 -2.22
CA GLN A 98 -4.77 6.88 -2.11
C GLN A 98 -4.16 5.94 -3.13
N ILE A 99 -3.73 4.77 -2.68
CA ILE A 99 -3.11 3.74 -3.52
C ILE A 99 -3.83 2.42 -3.36
N LEU A 100 -3.82 1.63 -4.44
CA LEU A 100 -4.20 0.22 -4.41
C LEU A 100 -2.92 -0.59 -4.40
N THR A 101 -2.79 -1.51 -3.46
CA THR A 101 -1.63 -2.38 -3.33
C THR A 101 -2.04 -3.84 -3.45
N ILE A 102 -1.30 -4.58 -4.26
CA ILE A 102 -1.37 -6.05 -4.32
C ILE A 102 0.01 -6.55 -3.94
N ARG A 103 0.09 -7.34 -2.86
CA ARG A 103 1.35 -7.89 -2.37
C ARG A 103 1.23 -9.41 -2.29
N LEU A 104 2.17 -10.10 -2.92
CA LEU A 104 2.17 -11.56 -3.01
C LEU A 104 3.09 -12.16 -1.94
N GLY A 105 2.81 -11.88 -0.68
CA GLY A 105 3.60 -12.36 0.43
C GLY A 105 3.42 -11.53 1.68
N ALA A 106 4.20 -11.82 2.71
CA ALA A 106 4.18 -11.09 3.96
C ALA A 106 4.68 -9.66 3.79
N MET A 107 4.32 -8.79 4.73
CA MET A 107 4.73 -7.39 4.69
C MET A 107 6.25 -7.22 4.80
N GLY A 108 6.88 -7.99 5.70
CA GLY A 108 8.31 -7.87 5.93
C GLY A 108 8.69 -6.67 6.80
N PRO A 109 10.00 -6.43 7.00
CA PRO A 109 10.47 -5.38 7.90
C PRO A 109 10.51 -4.01 7.25
N PHE A 110 10.36 -2.98 8.09
CA PHE A 110 10.55 -1.59 7.74
C PHE A 110 11.76 -1.03 8.50
N ASP A 111 12.53 -0.16 7.86
CA ASP A 111 13.68 0.48 8.50
C ASP A 111 13.22 1.38 9.65
N GLY A 112 13.89 1.27 10.79
CA GLY A 112 13.64 2.12 11.93
C GLY A 112 12.35 1.80 12.69
N VAL A 113 11.76 0.66 12.40
CA VAL A 113 10.48 0.25 13.03
C VAL A 113 10.62 -1.11 13.69
#